data_bea098d0da088068bde65bf51016c805
#
_entry.id   bea098d0da088068bde65bf51016c805
#
_cell.length_a   1.000
_cell.length_b   1.000
_cell.length_c   1.000
_cell.angle_alpha   90.00
_cell.angle_beta   90.00
_cell.angle_gamma   90.00
#
_symmetry.space_group_name_H-M   'P 1'
#
loop_
_entity.id
_entity.type
_entity.pdbx_description
1 polymer ?
#
loop_
_entity_poly.entity_id
_entity_poly.type
_entity_poly.pdbx_seq_one_letter_code
_entity_poly.pdbx_strand_id
1 'polypeptide(L)'
;RIIKEKFAFVGEDCYKSFKRSQLKEGDILISIAGALGRTAIVTENILPANTNQAVGILRLKDKSLNNFIRYFLDSYSLQKFIERINVASAQANLNLGHLNKFNIPFPAINEQQKIVAILSEADAKIEKEQEQKTKLEQLKKGLMQQLLTGRKRVKV
;
A
#
# COMPACT_ATOMS: atom_id res chain seq x y z
N ARG A 1 2.29 -0.41 0.71
CA ARG A 1 3.47 0.48 0.59
C ARG A 1 3.75 0.78 -0.88
N ILE A 2 4.11 2.04 -1.20
CA ILE A 2 4.54 2.46 -2.54
C ILE A 2 6.02 2.11 -2.70
N ILE A 3 6.39 1.44 -3.80
CA ILE A 3 7.75 0.95 -4.07
C ILE A 3 8.36 1.84 -5.16
N LYS A 4 9.26 2.76 -4.79
CA LYS A 4 9.85 3.76 -5.70
C LYS A 4 10.69 3.16 -6.83
N GLU A 5 11.35 2.04 -6.58
CA GLU A 5 12.19 1.32 -7.55
C GLU A 5 11.39 0.76 -8.74
N LYS A 6 10.06 0.74 -8.63
CA LYS A 6 9.14 0.29 -9.68
C LYS A 6 8.42 1.43 -10.41
N PHE A 7 8.86 2.67 -10.22
CA PHE A 7 8.27 3.80 -10.92
C PHE A 7 8.71 3.81 -12.38
N ALA A 8 7.74 4.08 -13.27
CA ALA A 8 8.03 4.49 -14.63
C ALA A 8 8.10 6.03 -14.68
N PHE A 9 9.07 6.57 -15.38
CA PHE A 9 9.23 8.00 -15.55
C PHE A 9 8.60 8.44 -16.87
N VAL A 10 7.90 9.57 -16.84
CA VAL A 10 7.24 10.17 -18.01
C VAL A 10 7.68 11.61 -18.17
N GLY A 11 7.65 12.13 -19.40
CA GLY A 11 7.95 13.54 -19.66
C GLY A 11 6.90 14.47 -19.05
N GLU A 12 7.26 15.74 -18.87
CA GLU A 12 6.40 16.75 -18.25
C GLU A 12 5.10 16.98 -19.03
N ASP A 13 5.15 16.93 -20.37
CA ASP A 13 3.96 17.08 -21.23
C ASP A 13 2.98 15.92 -21.01
N CYS A 14 3.48 14.71 -20.86
CA CYS A 14 2.67 13.54 -20.51
C CYS A 14 2.02 13.72 -19.12
N TYR A 15 2.79 14.16 -18.12
CA TYR A 15 2.24 14.47 -16.79
C TYR A 15 1.12 15.51 -16.85
N LYS A 16 1.30 16.59 -17.59
CA LYS A 16 0.33 17.69 -17.73
C LYS A 16 -0.95 17.27 -18.46
N SER A 17 -0.84 16.39 -19.45
CA SER A 17 -2.00 15.94 -20.26
C SER A 17 -2.96 15.06 -19.49
N PHE A 18 -2.51 14.31 -18.47
CA PHE A 18 -3.34 13.40 -17.70
C PHE A 18 -3.77 13.96 -16.33
N LYS A 19 -4.44 15.09 -16.32
CA LYS A 19 -4.86 15.82 -15.10
C LYS A 19 -5.66 14.97 -14.10
N ARG A 20 -6.50 14.04 -14.58
CA ARG A 20 -7.35 13.20 -13.71
C ARG A 20 -6.55 12.16 -12.90
N SER A 21 -5.41 11.74 -13.40
CA SER A 21 -4.54 10.75 -12.74
C SER A 21 -3.43 11.38 -11.90
N GLN A 22 -3.35 12.73 -11.87
CA GLN A 22 -2.38 13.43 -11.03
C GLN A 22 -2.67 13.22 -9.56
N LEU A 23 -1.67 12.73 -8.85
CA LEU A 23 -1.73 12.47 -7.42
C LEU A 23 -1.50 13.74 -6.62
N LYS A 24 -2.11 13.80 -5.45
CA LYS A 24 -1.90 14.83 -4.44
C LYS A 24 -1.53 14.17 -3.12
N GLU A 25 -0.78 14.88 -2.31
CA GLU A 25 -0.49 14.43 -0.96
C GLU A 25 -1.78 14.12 -0.18
N GLY A 26 -1.77 12.98 0.49
CA GLY A 26 -2.92 12.48 1.23
C GLY A 26 -3.95 11.71 0.38
N ASP A 27 -3.79 11.60 -0.95
CA ASP A 27 -4.65 10.69 -1.72
C ASP A 27 -4.48 9.26 -1.23
N ILE A 28 -5.59 8.54 -1.08
CA ILE A 28 -5.58 7.11 -0.80
C ILE A 28 -5.68 6.40 -2.15
N LEU A 29 -4.69 5.56 -2.43
CA LEU A 29 -4.66 4.72 -3.62
C LEU A 29 -5.23 3.35 -3.29
N ILE A 30 -6.01 2.79 -4.23
CA ILE A 30 -6.48 1.41 -4.14
C ILE A 30 -6.29 0.72 -5.49
N SER A 31 -5.67 -0.45 -5.50
CA SER A 31 -5.53 -1.23 -6.73
C SER A 31 -6.89 -1.81 -7.15
N ILE A 32 -7.30 -1.51 -8.38
CA ILE A 32 -8.59 -1.90 -8.96
C ILE A 32 -8.46 -2.89 -10.12
N ALA A 33 -7.23 -3.21 -10.51
CA ALA A 33 -6.92 -4.26 -11.48
C ALA A 33 -5.63 -4.99 -11.04
N GLY A 34 -5.49 -6.26 -11.41
CA GLY A 34 -4.38 -7.11 -11.00
C GLY A 34 -4.51 -7.56 -9.53
N ALA A 35 -3.59 -7.16 -8.68
CA ALA A 35 -3.66 -7.45 -7.24
C ALA A 35 -4.64 -6.51 -6.56
N LEU A 36 -5.93 -6.83 -6.60
CA LEU A 36 -7.03 -6.00 -6.13
C LEU A 36 -6.94 -5.65 -4.63
N GLY A 37 -7.44 -4.47 -4.28
CA GLY A 37 -7.68 -4.06 -2.90
C GLY A 37 -6.44 -3.64 -2.10
N ARG A 38 -5.25 -3.58 -2.70
CA ARG A 38 -4.07 -3.05 -2.02
C ARG A 38 -4.18 -1.54 -1.90
N THR A 39 -3.90 -1.01 -0.72
CA THR A 39 -3.99 0.41 -0.46
C THR A 39 -2.65 1.07 -0.15
N ALA A 40 -2.56 2.36 -0.39
CA ALA A 40 -1.44 3.20 0.03
C ALA A 40 -1.88 4.66 0.17
N ILE A 41 -1.21 5.44 1.01
CA ILE A 41 -1.38 6.89 1.07
C ILE A 41 -0.23 7.56 0.31
N VAL A 42 -0.57 8.55 -0.49
CA VAL A 42 0.39 9.38 -1.23
C VAL A 42 1.07 10.33 -0.26
N THR A 43 2.38 10.28 -0.21
CA THR A 43 3.24 11.19 0.56
C THR A 43 3.93 12.18 -0.36
N GLU A 44 4.32 13.34 0.13
CA GLU A 44 4.95 14.40 -0.64
C GLU A 44 6.19 13.93 -1.43
N ASN A 45 6.96 13.02 -0.85
CA ASN A 45 8.23 12.55 -1.41
C ASN A 45 8.12 11.73 -2.71
N ILE A 46 6.90 11.43 -3.18
CA ILE A 46 6.67 10.75 -4.46
C ILE A 46 6.06 11.68 -5.52
N LEU A 47 5.80 12.93 -5.16
CA LEU A 47 5.21 13.92 -6.06
C LEU A 47 6.31 14.71 -6.82
N PRO A 48 6.04 15.19 -8.04
CA PRO A 48 4.80 15.00 -8.82
C PRO A 48 4.69 13.58 -9.40
N ALA A 49 3.49 13.02 -9.41
CA ALA A 49 3.24 11.68 -9.93
C ALA A 49 1.84 11.52 -10.51
N ASN A 50 1.70 10.59 -11.43
CA ASN A 50 0.41 10.13 -11.96
C ASN A 50 0.23 8.65 -11.64
N THR A 51 -1.01 8.19 -11.67
CA THR A 51 -1.34 6.76 -11.64
C THR A 51 -1.89 6.29 -12.98
N ASN A 52 -1.87 4.98 -13.20
CA ASN A 52 -2.48 4.34 -14.36
C ASN A 52 -3.91 3.87 -14.03
N GLN A 53 -4.58 3.30 -15.03
CA GLN A 53 -5.96 2.82 -14.93
C GLN A 53 -6.16 1.62 -13.98
N ALA A 54 -5.09 1.02 -13.47
CA ALA A 54 -5.17 -0.10 -12.52
C ALA A 54 -5.28 0.36 -11.06
N VAL A 55 -5.22 1.68 -10.81
CA VAL A 55 -5.25 2.26 -9.47
C VAL A 55 -6.33 3.32 -9.38
N GLY A 56 -7.27 3.14 -8.47
CA GLY A 56 -8.26 4.15 -8.09
C GLY A 56 -7.67 5.17 -7.11
N ILE A 57 -8.12 6.41 -7.20
CA ILE A 57 -7.74 7.50 -6.30
C ILE A 57 -8.95 7.87 -5.45
N LEU A 58 -8.84 7.75 -4.13
CA LEU A 58 -9.79 8.29 -3.18
C LEU A 58 -9.19 9.56 -2.58
N ARG A 59 -9.82 10.70 -2.88
CA ARG A 59 -9.42 12.00 -2.36
C ARG A 59 -10.46 12.50 -1.39
N LEU A 60 -10.13 12.45 -0.11
CA LEU A 60 -11.02 12.91 0.95
C LEU A 60 -10.94 14.43 1.08
N LYS A 61 -12.08 15.06 1.42
CA LYS A 61 -12.12 16.48 1.74
C LYS A 61 -11.36 16.77 3.05
N ASP A 62 -11.53 15.90 4.02
CA ASP A 62 -10.83 15.96 5.30
C ASP A 62 -9.73 14.89 5.34
N LYS A 63 -8.49 15.33 5.24
CA LYS A 63 -7.30 14.44 5.27
C LYS A 63 -7.07 13.77 6.62
N SER A 64 -7.64 14.29 7.72
CA SER A 64 -7.52 13.67 9.04
C SER A 64 -8.11 12.25 9.08
N LEU A 65 -9.03 11.96 8.16
CA LEU A 65 -9.70 10.67 8.04
C LEU A 65 -8.88 9.64 7.23
N ASN A 66 -7.82 10.06 6.55
CA ASN A 66 -7.12 9.21 5.60
C ASN A 66 -6.62 7.89 6.19
N ASN A 67 -6.00 7.93 7.36
CA ASN A 67 -5.48 6.72 8.01
C ASN A 67 -6.61 5.79 8.44
N PHE A 68 -7.70 6.32 9.00
CA PHE A 68 -8.85 5.52 9.39
C PHE A 68 -9.48 4.82 8.17
N ILE A 69 -9.73 5.57 7.10
CA ILE A 69 -10.28 5.02 5.86
C ILE A 69 -9.33 3.99 5.24
N ARG A 70 -8.02 4.24 5.21
CA ARG A 70 -7.04 3.26 4.72
C ARG A 70 -7.12 1.95 5.51
N TYR A 71 -7.11 2.01 6.85
CA TYR A 71 -7.24 0.80 7.67
C TYR A 71 -8.55 0.06 7.43
N PHE A 72 -9.64 0.81 7.25
CA PHE A 72 -10.91 0.19 6.89
C PHE A 72 -10.86 -0.51 5.53
N LEU A 73 -10.23 0.12 4.53
CA LEU A 73 -10.04 -0.49 3.22
C LEU A 73 -9.14 -1.74 3.26
N ASP A 74 -8.20 -1.80 4.19
CA ASP A 74 -7.35 -2.97 4.44
C ASP A 74 -8.04 -4.04 5.32
N SER A 75 -9.25 -3.76 5.84
CA SER A 75 -9.95 -4.66 6.75
C SER A 75 -10.35 -5.98 6.09
N TYR A 76 -10.41 -7.03 6.90
CA TYR A 76 -10.85 -8.36 6.48
C TYR A 76 -12.21 -8.37 5.76
N SER A 77 -13.15 -7.54 6.24
CA SER A 77 -14.48 -7.45 5.65
C SER A 77 -14.45 -6.94 4.21
N LEU A 78 -13.67 -5.88 3.93
CA LEU A 78 -13.53 -5.36 2.57
C LEU A 78 -12.72 -6.32 1.70
N GLN A 79 -11.65 -6.88 2.21
CA GLN A 79 -10.81 -7.82 1.46
C GLN A 79 -11.62 -9.06 1.05
N LYS A 80 -12.44 -9.63 1.94
CA LYS A 80 -13.38 -10.71 1.58
C LYS A 80 -14.42 -10.30 0.54
N PHE A 81 -14.93 -9.09 0.62
CA PHE A 81 -15.86 -8.58 -0.41
C PHE A 81 -15.17 -8.50 -1.77
N ILE A 82 -13.94 -7.99 -1.82
CA ILE A 82 -13.13 -7.93 -3.05
C ILE A 82 -12.85 -9.33 -3.59
N GLU A 83 -12.50 -10.30 -2.74
CA GLU A 83 -12.29 -11.69 -3.14
C GLU A 83 -13.55 -12.32 -3.79
N ARG A 84 -14.73 -12.06 -3.26
CA ARG A 84 -15.99 -12.54 -3.84
C ARG A 84 -16.23 -11.97 -5.24
N ILE A 85 -15.94 -10.68 -5.45
CA ILE A 85 -16.01 -10.04 -6.78
C ILE A 85 -15.01 -10.69 -7.73
N ASN A 86 -13.81 -10.97 -7.24
CA ASN A 86 -12.71 -11.57 -8.00
C ASN A 86 -13.07 -12.96 -8.52
N VAL A 87 -13.69 -13.78 -7.68
CA VAL A 87 -14.11 -15.16 -8.03
C VAL A 87 -15.31 -15.17 -8.99
N ALA A 88 -16.19 -14.17 -8.89
CA ALA A 88 -17.42 -14.11 -9.69
C ALA A 88 -17.22 -13.60 -11.13
N SER A 89 -16.06 -13.05 -11.47
CA SER A 89 -15.78 -12.46 -12.79
C SER A 89 -14.54 -13.06 -13.44
N ALA A 90 -14.66 -13.43 -14.72
CA ALA A 90 -13.52 -13.92 -15.52
C ALA A 90 -12.39 -12.90 -15.65
N GLN A 91 -12.65 -11.64 -15.37
CA GLN A 91 -11.69 -10.54 -15.34
C GLN A 91 -11.96 -9.71 -14.09
N ALA A 92 -11.13 -9.94 -13.07
CA ALA A 92 -11.25 -9.30 -11.76
C ALA A 92 -10.96 -7.81 -11.85
N ASN A 93 -12.00 -7.00 -11.92
CA ASN A 93 -11.92 -5.55 -11.87
C ASN A 93 -12.83 -5.00 -10.76
N LEU A 94 -12.24 -4.28 -9.84
CA LEU A 94 -12.97 -3.53 -8.83
C LEU A 94 -13.40 -2.20 -9.45
N ASN A 95 -14.69 -2.00 -9.67
CA ASN A 95 -15.21 -0.73 -10.17
C ASN A 95 -15.72 0.18 -9.03
N LEU A 96 -15.88 1.47 -9.34
CA LEU A 96 -16.39 2.44 -8.37
C LEU A 96 -17.80 2.09 -7.85
N GLY A 97 -18.64 1.45 -8.68
CA GLY A 97 -19.95 0.97 -8.25
C GLY A 97 -19.90 -0.12 -7.18
N HIS A 98 -18.84 -0.93 -7.18
CA HIS A 98 -18.61 -1.91 -6.12
C HIS A 98 -18.21 -1.21 -4.82
N LEU A 99 -17.32 -0.21 -4.89
CA LEU A 99 -16.87 0.55 -3.71
C LEU A 99 -18.01 1.36 -3.09
N ASN A 100 -18.90 1.94 -3.90
CA ASN A 100 -20.05 2.70 -3.43
C ASN A 100 -21.10 1.88 -2.65
N LYS A 101 -21.07 0.54 -2.78
CA LYS A 101 -21.95 -0.35 -2.02
C LYS A 101 -21.41 -0.66 -0.62
N PHE A 102 -20.21 -0.20 -0.31
CA PHE A 102 -19.57 -0.48 0.96
C PHE A 102 -19.96 0.57 2.01
N ASN A 103 -20.64 0.11 3.06
CA ASN A 103 -20.94 0.95 4.20
C ASN A 103 -19.74 1.01 5.14
N ILE A 104 -19.12 2.17 5.25
CA ILE A 104 -18.03 2.43 6.17
C ILE A 104 -18.64 2.85 7.51
N PRO A 105 -18.44 2.10 8.62
CA PRO A 105 -18.82 2.57 9.94
C PRO A 105 -18.03 3.83 10.27
N PHE A 106 -18.71 4.86 10.76
CA PHE A 106 -18.11 6.17 10.99
C PHE A 106 -18.28 6.56 12.46
N PRO A 107 -17.43 6.04 13.38
CA PRO A 107 -17.50 6.40 14.79
C PRO A 107 -17.08 7.86 15.00
N ALA A 108 -17.24 8.37 16.24
CA ALA A 108 -16.80 9.71 16.59
C ALA A 108 -15.29 9.89 16.32
N ILE A 109 -14.87 11.11 15.97
CA ILE A 109 -13.49 11.41 15.57
C ILE A 109 -12.44 10.97 16.62
N ASN A 110 -12.75 11.13 17.90
CA ASN A 110 -11.87 10.71 18.99
C ASN A 110 -11.66 9.19 19.01
N GLU A 111 -12.69 8.42 18.66
CA GLU A 111 -12.61 6.96 18.55
C GLU A 111 -11.81 6.55 17.33
N GLN A 112 -12.04 7.20 16.17
CA GLN A 112 -11.23 6.98 14.96
C GLN A 112 -9.75 7.21 15.23
N GLN A 113 -9.39 8.30 15.91
CA GLN A 113 -8.00 8.62 16.26
C GLN A 113 -7.38 7.56 17.17
N LYS A 114 -8.11 7.04 18.17
CA LYS A 114 -7.64 5.94 19.03
C LYS A 114 -7.42 4.66 18.24
N ILE A 115 -8.35 4.29 17.35
CA ILE A 115 -8.22 3.13 16.47
C ILE A 115 -6.97 3.27 15.60
N VAL A 116 -6.78 4.42 14.95
CA VAL A 116 -5.60 4.70 14.12
C VAL A 116 -4.32 4.61 14.94
N ALA A 117 -4.27 5.15 16.15
CA ALA A 117 -3.08 5.09 17.01
C ALA A 117 -2.68 3.65 17.34
N ILE A 118 -3.64 2.81 17.73
CA ILE A 118 -3.41 1.38 18.04
C ILE A 118 -2.90 0.63 16.81
N LEU A 119 -3.55 0.82 15.66
CA LEU A 119 -3.17 0.11 14.43
C LEU A 119 -1.81 0.60 13.89
N SER A 120 -1.53 1.90 13.99
CA SER A 120 -0.24 2.46 13.57
C SER A 120 0.92 1.98 14.44
N GLU A 121 0.69 1.77 15.74
CA GLU A 121 1.70 1.18 16.62
C GLU A 121 2.01 -0.27 16.21
N ALA A 122 0.98 -1.05 15.88
CA ALA A 122 1.16 -2.41 15.38
C ALA A 122 1.92 -2.42 14.05
N ASP A 123 1.58 -1.55 13.10
CA ASP A 123 2.29 -1.41 11.83
C ASP A 123 3.76 -1.07 12.03
N ALA A 124 4.08 -0.12 12.94
CA ALA A 124 5.46 0.24 13.24
C ALA A 124 6.28 -0.92 13.81
N LYS A 125 5.67 -1.75 14.67
CA LYS A 125 6.31 -2.98 15.18
C LYS A 125 6.57 -3.97 14.05
N ILE A 126 5.58 -4.22 13.19
CA ILE A 126 5.73 -5.13 12.04
C ILE A 126 6.84 -4.63 11.10
N GLU A 127 6.88 -3.34 10.81
CA GLU A 127 7.92 -2.76 9.93
C GLU A 127 9.32 -2.95 10.52
N LYS A 128 9.49 -2.71 11.82
CA LYS A 128 10.76 -2.93 12.53
C LYS A 128 11.22 -4.39 12.48
N GLU A 129 10.31 -5.33 12.73
CA GLU A 129 10.62 -6.76 12.66
C GLU A 129 10.98 -7.19 11.21
N GLN A 130 10.30 -6.64 10.22
CA GLN A 130 10.61 -6.90 8.82
C GLN A 130 11.99 -6.36 8.42
N GLU A 131 12.38 -5.19 8.91
CA GLU A 131 13.74 -4.65 8.71
C GLU A 131 14.80 -5.54 9.36
N GLN A 132 14.56 -6.02 10.59
CA GLN A 132 15.47 -6.93 11.27
C GLN A 132 15.61 -8.24 10.51
N LYS A 133 14.50 -8.82 10.05
CA LYS A 133 14.50 -10.01 9.22
C LYS A 133 15.36 -9.81 7.97
N THR A 134 15.19 -8.71 7.28
CA THR A 134 15.96 -8.39 6.06
C THR A 134 17.46 -8.30 6.34
N LYS A 135 17.86 -7.66 7.46
CA LYS A 135 19.27 -7.59 7.89
C LYS A 135 19.84 -8.98 8.19
N LEU A 136 19.09 -9.82 8.88
CA LEU A 136 19.51 -11.20 9.19
C LEU A 136 19.63 -12.06 7.92
N GLU A 137 18.72 -11.91 6.96
CA GLU A 137 18.80 -12.60 5.67
C GLU A 137 20.04 -12.18 4.89
N GLN A 138 20.37 -10.88 4.87
CA GLN A 138 21.60 -10.38 4.25
C GLN A 138 22.86 -10.92 4.94
N LEU A 139 22.89 -10.91 6.29
CA LEU A 139 23.99 -11.49 7.07
C LEU A 139 24.15 -12.98 6.77
N LYS A 140 23.04 -13.76 6.81
CA LYS A 140 23.06 -15.18 6.47
C LYS A 140 23.64 -15.40 5.07
N LYS A 141 23.21 -14.64 4.08
CA LYS A 141 23.74 -14.73 2.71
C LYS A 141 25.25 -14.46 2.65
N GLY A 142 25.72 -13.42 3.35
CA GLY A 142 27.14 -13.09 3.46
C GLY A 142 27.96 -14.19 4.11
N LEU A 143 27.48 -14.76 5.22
CA LEU A 143 28.14 -15.88 5.92
C LEU A 143 28.18 -17.14 5.04
N MET A 144 27.07 -17.48 4.39
CA MET A 144 27.05 -18.62 3.45
C MET A 144 28.10 -18.47 2.35
N GLN A 145 28.23 -17.28 1.78
CA GLN A 145 29.24 -17.02 0.74
C GLN A 145 30.67 -17.14 1.26
N GLN A 146 30.94 -16.75 2.51
CA GLN A 146 32.29 -16.83 3.08
C GLN A 146 32.65 -18.24 3.56
N LEU A 147 31.72 -18.91 4.21
CA LEU A 147 31.96 -20.21 4.85
C LEU A 147 31.89 -21.36 3.85
N LEU A 148 30.87 -21.40 2.99
CA LEU A 148 30.68 -22.51 2.04
C LEU A 148 31.68 -22.46 0.89
N THR A 149 32.19 -21.28 0.54
CA THR A 149 33.26 -21.15 -0.47
C THR A 149 34.67 -21.32 0.10
N GLY A 150 34.81 -21.55 1.38
CA GLY A 150 36.10 -21.73 2.05
C GLY A 150 36.94 -20.46 2.21
N ARG A 151 36.35 -19.25 1.90
CA ARG A 151 37.04 -17.95 2.13
C ARG A 151 37.30 -17.69 3.60
N LYS A 152 36.45 -18.15 4.46
CA LYS A 152 36.68 -18.25 5.92
C LYS A 152 36.49 -19.69 6.37
N ARG A 153 37.41 -20.17 7.18
CA ARG A 153 37.35 -21.52 7.77
C ARG A 153 36.88 -21.41 9.23
N VAL A 154 36.01 -22.33 9.62
CA VAL A 154 35.66 -22.54 11.03
C VAL A 154 36.82 -23.29 11.70
N LYS A 155 37.31 -22.81 12.83
CA LYS A 155 38.23 -23.57 13.64
C LYS A 155 37.42 -24.71 14.29
N VAL A 156 37.86 -25.94 14.07
CA VAL A 156 37.35 -27.14 14.74
C VAL A 156 38.17 -27.34 15.98
#